data_56ee23409003995d56b4fb9016659b72
#
_entry.id   56ee23409003995d56b4fb9016659b72
#
_cell.length_a   1.000
_cell.length_b   1.000
_cell.length_c   1.000
_cell.angle_alpha   90.00
_cell.angle_beta   90.00
_cell.angle_gamma   90.00
#
_symmetry.space_group_name_H-M   'P 1'
#
loop_
_entity.id
_entity.type
_entity.pdbx_description
1 polymer ?
#
loop_
_entity_poly.entity_id
_entity_poly.type
_entity_poly.pdbx_seq_one_letter_code
_entity_poly.pdbx_strand_id
1 'polypeptide(L)'
;MMLAVRNLNKTYANGIQALKDISLEIDKGIFGLLGPNGAGKSSLMRTLATLQDADSGSISLNGIDILKAPQLARCQLGYLPQDFGVYPNVSAEELLNQLAVFKGFTRSRQRRDMVAHQLHLVNLYDQRHQKLETFSGGMRQRFGIAQALLGSPKLMIVDEPTAGLDPTERIRFQNLLAEISRDRVLLLSTHIVEDVAELCSRMAILQKGQIVRQGSPLELVDALQGQIWTKWVNASTDIDPGWRLIISRMVRGQRSVRIWSETDPGEGFEKAIPDLNDVYFTALLKTPAAMRV
;
A
#
# COMPACT_ATOMS: atom_id res chain seq x y z
N MET A 1 1.04 12.93 15.18
CA MET A 1 1.70 11.61 15.10
C MET A 1 2.29 11.53 13.71
N MET A 2 3.56 11.29 13.58
CA MET A 2 4.25 11.43 12.30
C MET A 2 5.30 10.31 12.15
N LEU A 3 5.33 9.72 10.96
CA LEU A 3 6.43 8.91 10.47
C LEU A 3 7.23 9.77 9.48
N ALA A 4 8.50 9.97 9.75
CA ALA A 4 9.42 10.68 8.85
C ALA A 4 10.53 9.74 8.38
N VAL A 5 10.70 9.67 7.06
CA VAL A 5 11.78 8.95 6.38
C VAL A 5 12.61 9.98 5.63
N ARG A 6 13.95 9.94 5.77
CA ARG A 6 14.85 10.91 5.15
C ARG A 6 16.04 10.22 4.50
N ASN A 7 16.23 10.48 3.22
CA ASN A 7 17.35 10.04 2.39
C ASN A 7 17.67 8.54 2.56
N LEU A 8 16.60 7.71 2.63
CA LEU A 8 16.72 6.28 2.89
C LEU A 8 17.23 5.55 1.64
N ASN A 9 18.31 4.78 1.82
CA ASN A 9 18.93 3.98 0.76
C ASN A 9 19.03 2.52 1.16
N LYS A 10 18.84 1.63 0.16
CA LYS A 10 19.03 0.19 0.33
C LYS A 10 19.50 -0.46 -0.95
N THR A 11 20.65 -1.13 -0.87
CA THR A 11 21.22 -1.96 -1.93
C THR A 11 21.33 -3.39 -1.42
N TYR A 12 20.90 -4.35 -2.18
CA TYR A 12 21.05 -5.77 -1.86
C TYR A 12 22.42 -6.30 -2.29
N ALA A 13 22.83 -7.45 -1.74
CA ALA A 13 24.11 -8.08 -2.05
C ALA A 13 24.36 -8.38 -3.55
N ASN A 14 23.28 -8.54 -4.32
CA ASN A 14 23.32 -8.72 -5.76
C ASN A 14 23.52 -7.41 -6.56
N GLY A 15 23.78 -6.29 -5.89
CA GLY A 15 23.99 -4.97 -6.50
C GLY A 15 22.70 -4.20 -6.84
N ILE A 16 21.52 -4.76 -6.62
CA ILE A 16 20.27 -4.06 -6.90
C ILE A 16 20.03 -3.00 -5.83
N GLN A 17 20.04 -1.73 -6.22
CA GLN A 17 19.64 -0.62 -5.37
C GLN A 17 18.11 -0.49 -5.35
N ALA A 18 17.50 -1.06 -4.32
CA ALA A 18 16.05 -1.16 -4.18
C ALA A 18 15.41 0.12 -3.65
N LEU A 19 16.15 0.94 -2.87
CA LEU A 19 15.71 2.25 -2.39
C LEU A 19 16.80 3.27 -2.70
N LYS A 20 16.40 4.43 -3.25
CA LYS A 20 17.28 5.48 -3.72
C LYS A 20 16.76 6.82 -3.20
N ASP A 21 17.38 7.32 -2.14
CA ASP A 21 17.08 8.63 -1.57
C ASP A 21 15.58 8.83 -1.25
N ILE A 22 14.98 7.84 -0.60
CA ILE A 22 13.56 7.89 -0.24
C ILE A 22 13.36 8.86 0.91
N SER A 23 12.50 9.87 0.68
CA SER A 23 12.10 10.84 1.71
C SER A 23 10.57 10.98 1.72
N LEU A 24 9.96 10.76 2.89
CA LEU A 24 8.50 10.76 3.11
C LEU A 24 8.18 11.33 4.49
N GLU A 25 7.10 12.11 4.55
CA GLU A 25 6.49 12.51 5.82
C GLU A 25 5.03 12.08 5.80
N ILE A 26 4.64 11.28 6.80
CA ILE A 26 3.34 10.63 6.87
C ILE A 26 2.71 10.93 8.22
N ASP A 27 1.56 11.59 8.18
CA ASP A 27 0.74 11.87 9.34
C ASP A 27 -0.29 10.76 9.60
N LYS A 28 -1.14 10.93 10.63
CA LYS A 28 -2.26 10.03 10.91
C LYS A 28 -3.17 9.86 9.70
N GLY A 29 -3.78 8.70 9.60
CA GLY A 29 -4.65 8.30 8.51
C GLY A 29 -3.97 7.30 7.59
N ILE A 30 -4.56 7.07 6.43
CA ILE A 30 -4.06 6.11 5.44
C ILE A 30 -3.21 6.83 4.41
N PHE A 31 -1.97 6.38 4.29
CA PHE A 31 -1.03 6.81 3.25
C PHE A 31 -0.83 5.67 2.24
N GLY A 32 -1.08 5.94 0.96
CA GLY A 32 -0.93 4.98 -0.13
C GLY A 32 0.48 4.98 -0.71
N LEU A 33 1.12 3.81 -0.77
CA LEU A 33 2.35 3.60 -1.52
C LEU A 33 2.03 2.79 -2.77
N LEU A 34 1.91 3.48 -3.90
CA LEU A 34 1.55 2.91 -5.20
C LEU A 34 2.81 2.65 -6.03
N GLY A 35 2.84 1.58 -6.79
CA GLY A 35 3.95 1.31 -7.72
C GLY A 35 3.89 -0.09 -8.31
N PRO A 36 4.56 -0.31 -9.48
CA PRO A 36 4.59 -1.62 -10.11
C PRO A 36 5.38 -2.64 -9.27
N ASN A 37 5.30 -3.91 -9.66
CA ASN A 37 6.13 -4.95 -9.07
C ASN A 37 7.62 -4.62 -9.31
N GLY A 38 8.45 -4.85 -8.30
CA GLY A 38 9.87 -4.48 -8.35
C GLY A 38 10.19 -3.00 -8.14
N ALA A 39 9.19 -2.13 -7.87
CA ALA A 39 9.41 -0.71 -7.63
C ALA A 39 10.21 -0.41 -6.35
N GLY A 40 10.28 -1.35 -5.39
CA GLY A 40 10.91 -1.17 -4.08
C GLY A 40 9.93 -1.09 -2.91
N LYS A 41 8.61 -1.25 -3.14
CA LYS A 41 7.57 -1.16 -2.10
C LYS A 41 7.87 -2.09 -0.92
N SER A 42 8.01 -3.39 -1.17
CA SER A 42 8.27 -4.38 -0.12
C SER A 42 9.62 -4.16 0.58
N SER A 43 10.63 -3.62 -0.12
CA SER A 43 11.90 -3.24 0.51
C SER A 43 11.70 -2.09 1.49
N LEU A 44 10.93 -1.05 1.11
CA LEU A 44 10.61 0.05 2.01
C LEU A 44 9.79 -0.45 3.22
N MET A 45 8.75 -1.27 2.98
CA MET A 45 7.92 -1.84 4.04
C MET A 45 8.73 -2.65 5.04
N ARG A 46 9.62 -3.54 4.57
CA ARG A 46 10.48 -4.36 5.43
C ARG A 46 11.47 -3.53 6.24
N THR A 47 12.02 -2.45 5.65
CA THR A 47 12.91 -1.55 6.37
C THR A 47 12.16 -0.79 7.47
N LEU A 48 10.97 -0.27 7.17
CA LEU A 48 10.11 0.39 8.15
C LEU A 48 9.63 -0.58 9.25
N ALA A 49 9.39 -1.84 8.89
CA ALA A 49 9.01 -2.92 9.81
C ALA A 49 10.19 -3.45 10.64
N THR A 50 11.39 -2.91 10.49
CA THR A 50 12.61 -3.38 11.15
C THR A 50 12.99 -4.85 10.84
N LEU A 51 12.59 -5.34 9.68
CA LEU A 51 12.90 -6.70 9.20
C LEU A 51 14.16 -6.75 8.33
N GLN A 52 14.67 -5.60 7.94
CA GLN A 52 15.94 -5.43 7.24
C GLN A 52 16.54 -4.06 7.58
N ASP A 53 17.86 -3.96 7.48
CA ASP A 53 18.59 -2.71 7.71
C ASP A 53 18.62 -1.85 6.45
N ALA A 54 18.62 -0.53 6.63
CA ALA A 54 18.97 0.44 5.59
C ALA A 54 20.49 0.57 5.48
N ASP A 55 20.98 0.99 4.31
CA ASP A 55 22.41 1.27 4.13
C ASP A 55 22.75 2.69 4.60
N SER A 56 21.80 3.62 4.43
CA SER A 56 21.91 5.00 4.92
C SER A 56 20.53 5.66 5.04
N GLY A 57 20.51 6.83 5.65
CA GLY A 57 19.28 7.60 5.89
C GLY A 57 18.81 7.49 7.34
N SER A 58 17.60 7.96 7.59
CA SER A 58 16.98 7.90 8.92
C SER A 58 15.48 7.66 8.83
N ILE A 59 14.93 7.00 9.85
CA ILE A 59 13.50 6.76 10.00
C ILE A 59 13.12 7.13 11.44
N SER A 60 12.19 8.06 11.59
CA SER A 60 11.67 8.49 12.89
C SER A 60 10.18 8.26 12.99
N LEU A 61 9.73 7.59 14.05
CA LEU A 61 8.33 7.43 14.43
C LEU A 61 8.09 8.15 15.78
N ASN A 62 7.36 9.25 15.75
CA ASN A 62 7.09 10.07 16.95
C ASN A 62 8.35 10.42 17.75
N GLY A 63 9.46 10.71 17.07
CA GLY A 63 10.75 11.04 17.68
C GLY A 63 11.62 9.82 18.02
N ILE A 64 11.14 8.60 17.88
CA ILE A 64 11.95 7.38 18.04
C ILE A 64 12.64 7.09 16.72
N ASP A 65 13.97 7.04 16.73
CA ASP A 65 14.77 6.59 15.60
C ASP A 65 14.63 5.05 15.46
N ILE A 66 13.90 4.61 14.43
CA ILE A 66 13.61 3.20 14.20
C ILE A 66 14.88 2.38 13.94
N LEU A 67 15.84 2.95 13.23
CA LEU A 67 17.08 2.25 12.86
C LEU A 67 18.01 2.06 14.06
N LYS A 68 18.05 3.04 14.98
CA LYS A 68 18.91 2.97 16.18
C LYS A 68 18.25 2.24 17.34
N ALA A 69 16.91 2.29 17.42
CA ALA A 69 16.15 1.68 18.52
C ALA A 69 15.05 0.74 18.02
N PRO A 70 15.37 -0.33 17.25
CA PRO A 70 14.39 -1.19 16.61
C PRO A 70 13.48 -1.92 17.61
N GLN A 71 13.97 -2.24 18.79
CA GLN A 71 13.20 -2.86 19.86
C GLN A 71 12.04 -1.96 20.32
N LEU A 72 12.29 -0.67 20.55
CA LEU A 72 11.28 0.30 20.92
C LEU A 72 10.27 0.52 19.78
N ALA A 73 10.76 0.56 18.54
CA ALA A 73 9.92 0.70 17.37
C ALA A 73 8.93 -0.48 17.23
N ARG A 74 9.38 -1.73 17.42
CA ARG A 74 8.54 -2.94 17.34
C ARG A 74 7.38 -2.94 18.32
N CYS A 75 7.51 -2.29 19.48
CA CYS A 75 6.41 -2.13 20.43
C CYS A 75 5.29 -1.22 19.88
N GLN A 76 5.62 -0.31 18.96
CA GLN A 76 4.69 0.65 18.36
C GLN A 76 4.29 0.30 16.92
N LEU A 77 4.70 -0.86 16.44
CA LEU A 77 4.55 -1.27 15.05
C LEU A 77 3.67 -2.51 14.92
N GLY A 78 2.73 -2.45 13.98
CA GLY A 78 2.00 -3.59 13.45
C GLY A 78 2.34 -3.79 11.98
N TYR A 79 2.58 -5.02 11.56
CA TYR A 79 2.89 -5.35 10.18
C TYR A 79 2.05 -6.52 9.68
N LEU A 80 1.34 -6.30 8.59
CA LEU A 80 0.67 -7.33 7.82
C LEU A 80 1.41 -7.48 6.49
N PRO A 81 2.19 -8.54 6.30
CA PRO A 81 2.84 -8.83 5.02
C PRO A 81 1.82 -9.32 3.99
N GLN A 82 2.18 -9.28 2.71
CA GLN A 82 1.38 -9.77 1.59
C GLN A 82 1.01 -11.25 1.78
N ASP A 83 1.99 -12.08 2.14
CA ASP A 83 1.80 -13.47 2.49
C ASP A 83 2.15 -13.69 3.95
N PHE A 84 1.20 -14.15 4.72
CA PHE A 84 1.44 -14.59 6.09
C PHE A 84 0.88 -16.00 6.27
N GLY A 85 1.74 -16.86 6.81
CA GLY A 85 1.36 -18.24 7.13
C GLY A 85 0.37 -18.29 8.27
N VAL A 86 -0.56 -19.23 8.20
CA VAL A 86 -1.40 -19.60 9.33
C VAL A 86 -0.90 -20.96 9.86
N TYR A 87 -0.82 -21.08 11.18
CA TYR A 87 -0.44 -22.35 11.79
C TYR A 87 -1.61 -23.34 11.66
N PRO A 88 -1.41 -24.52 11.06
CA PRO A 88 -2.43 -25.55 11.00
C PRO A 88 -2.79 -26.02 12.43
N ASN A 89 -4.04 -26.44 12.62
CA ASN A 89 -4.54 -26.95 13.89
C ASN A 89 -4.56 -25.98 15.08
N VAL A 90 -4.36 -24.68 14.89
CA VAL A 90 -4.46 -23.65 15.94
C VAL A 90 -5.67 -22.77 15.65
N SER A 91 -6.46 -22.45 16.66
CA SER A 91 -7.59 -21.54 16.55
C SER A 91 -7.15 -20.07 16.52
N ALA A 92 -8.02 -19.19 16.03
CA ALA A 92 -7.75 -17.75 15.98
C ALA A 92 -7.46 -17.18 17.38
N GLU A 93 -8.24 -17.57 18.39
CA GLU A 93 -8.05 -17.11 19.76
C GLU A 93 -6.74 -17.62 20.38
N GLU A 94 -6.39 -18.89 20.17
CA GLU A 94 -5.15 -19.46 20.67
C GLU A 94 -3.92 -18.76 20.08
N LEU A 95 -3.88 -18.56 18.76
CA LEU A 95 -2.74 -17.89 18.13
C LEU A 95 -2.61 -16.43 18.58
N LEU A 96 -3.73 -15.67 18.64
CA LEU A 96 -3.67 -14.29 19.12
C LEU A 96 -3.22 -14.23 20.59
N ASN A 97 -3.64 -15.18 21.45
CA ASN A 97 -3.17 -15.25 22.83
C ASN A 97 -1.68 -15.51 22.92
N GLN A 98 -1.12 -16.41 22.09
CA GLN A 98 0.33 -16.67 22.03
C GLN A 98 1.09 -15.43 21.56
N LEU A 99 0.65 -14.80 20.48
CA LEU A 99 1.29 -13.58 19.96
C LEU A 99 1.24 -12.42 20.96
N ALA A 100 0.15 -12.30 21.72
CA ALA A 100 0.03 -11.29 22.77
C ALA A 100 1.05 -11.52 23.89
N VAL A 101 1.36 -12.78 24.24
CA VAL A 101 2.45 -13.10 25.21
C VAL A 101 3.79 -12.61 24.65
N PHE A 102 4.11 -12.88 23.38
CA PHE A 102 5.35 -12.39 22.76
C PHE A 102 5.44 -10.87 22.71
N LYS A 103 4.30 -10.18 22.65
CA LYS A 103 4.21 -8.71 22.76
C LYS A 103 4.29 -8.19 24.21
N GLY A 104 4.51 -9.07 25.22
CA GLY A 104 4.68 -8.70 26.64
C GLY A 104 3.41 -8.68 27.48
N PHE A 105 2.26 -9.10 26.95
CA PHE A 105 1.00 -9.17 27.71
C PHE A 105 0.90 -10.48 28.51
N THR A 106 1.61 -10.54 29.64
CA THR A 106 1.71 -11.76 30.47
C THR A 106 0.49 -11.99 31.36
N ARG A 107 -0.23 -10.92 31.76
CA ARG A 107 -1.42 -11.02 32.63
C ARG A 107 -2.59 -11.63 31.86
N SER A 108 -3.05 -12.83 32.27
CA SER A 108 -4.05 -13.61 31.53
C SER A 108 -5.38 -12.87 31.30
N ARG A 109 -5.87 -12.10 32.28
CA ARG A 109 -7.12 -11.33 32.14
C ARG A 109 -6.98 -10.26 31.07
N GLN A 110 -5.97 -9.38 31.19
CA GLN A 110 -5.71 -8.30 30.25
C GLN A 110 -5.52 -8.84 28.81
N ARG A 111 -4.82 -9.96 28.67
CA ARG A 111 -4.59 -10.60 27.38
C ARG A 111 -5.88 -11.11 26.76
N ARG A 112 -6.74 -11.82 27.54
CA ARG A 112 -8.03 -12.31 27.05
C ARG A 112 -8.93 -11.16 26.59
N ASP A 113 -9.04 -10.11 27.41
CA ASP A 113 -9.86 -8.94 27.08
C ASP A 113 -9.38 -8.26 25.79
N MET A 114 -8.06 -8.12 25.63
CA MET A 114 -7.47 -7.55 24.42
C MET A 114 -7.70 -8.44 23.20
N VAL A 115 -7.51 -9.76 23.29
CA VAL A 115 -7.73 -10.71 22.18
C VAL A 115 -9.20 -10.70 21.78
N ALA A 116 -10.13 -10.74 22.72
CA ALA A 116 -11.55 -10.65 22.45
C ALA A 116 -11.90 -9.34 21.73
N HIS A 117 -11.37 -8.21 22.21
CA HIS A 117 -11.57 -6.92 21.57
C HIS A 117 -11.07 -6.90 20.11
N GLN A 118 -9.86 -7.42 19.83
CA GLN A 118 -9.34 -7.48 18.46
C GLN A 118 -10.21 -8.37 17.56
N LEU A 119 -10.68 -9.52 18.06
CA LEU A 119 -11.54 -10.41 17.29
C LEU A 119 -12.92 -9.80 16.99
N HIS A 120 -13.48 -9.02 17.92
CA HIS A 120 -14.70 -8.25 17.68
C HIS A 120 -14.48 -7.18 16.61
N LEU A 121 -13.39 -6.42 16.71
CA LEU A 121 -13.06 -5.34 15.78
C LEU A 121 -12.97 -5.84 14.32
N VAL A 122 -12.43 -7.03 14.12
CA VAL A 122 -12.31 -7.63 12.77
C VAL A 122 -13.47 -8.55 12.40
N ASN A 123 -14.56 -8.58 13.19
CA ASN A 123 -15.74 -9.44 12.99
C ASN A 123 -15.40 -10.94 12.85
N LEU A 124 -14.55 -11.45 13.74
CA LEU A 124 -14.15 -12.86 13.81
C LEU A 124 -14.37 -13.48 15.19
N TYR A 125 -15.06 -12.77 16.12
CA TYR A 125 -15.24 -13.26 17.48
C TYR A 125 -16.04 -14.56 17.53
N ASP A 126 -17.09 -14.72 16.72
CA ASP A 126 -17.92 -15.94 16.70
C ASP A 126 -17.14 -17.14 16.13
N GLN A 127 -16.15 -16.89 15.28
CA GLN A 127 -15.28 -17.90 14.67
C GLN A 127 -13.97 -18.12 15.46
N ARG A 128 -13.80 -17.52 16.63
CA ARG A 128 -12.54 -17.51 17.40
C ARG A 128 -11.98 -18.89 17.74
N HIS A 129 -12.84 -19.89 17.88
CA HIS A 129 -12.46 -21.29 18.16
C HIS A 129 -12.26 -22.13 16.91
N GLN A 130 -12.55 -21.61 15.72
CA GLN A 130 -12.28 -22.32 14.47
C GLN A 130 -10.78 -22.32 14.15
N LYS A 131 -10.31 -23.39 13.54
CA LYS A 131 -8.94 -23.51 13.08
C LYS A 131 -8.66 -22.53 11.92
N LEU A 132 -7.53 -21.85 11.96
CA LEU A 132 -7.16 -20.85 10.97
C LEU A 132 -7.03 -21.40 9.54
N GLU A 133 -6.69 -22.67 9.40
CA GLU A 133 -6.64 -23.35 8.09
C GLU A 133 -8.00 -23.40 7.38
N THR A 134 -9.10 -23.33 8.13
CA THR A 134 -10.48 -23.35 7.59
C THR A 134 -11.00 -21.96 7.20
N PHE A 135 -10.24 -20.90 7.49
CA PHE A 135 -10.66 -19.52 7.19
C PHE A 135 -10.66 -19.26 5.68
N SER A 136 -11.67 -18.53 5.20
CA SER A 136 -11.67 -17.96 3.86
C SER A 136 -10.52 -16.96 3.68
N GLY A 137 -10.21 -16.57 2.43
CA GLY A 137 -9.20 -15.55 2.16
C GLY A 137 -9.47 -14.24 2.90
N GLY A 138 -10.71 -13.73 2.85
CA GLY A 138 -11.11 -12.52 3.59
C GLY A 138 -11.04 -12.67 5.11
N MET A 139 -11.42 -13.83 5.65
CA MET A 139 -11.24 -14.11 7.09
C MET A 139 -9.77 -14.12 7.48
N ARG A 140 -8.89 -14.71 6.67
CA ARG A 140 -7.44 -14.70 6.92
C ARG A 140 -6.89 -13.30 6.94
N GLN A 141 -7.24 -12.47 5.95
CA GLN A 141 -6.80 -11.07 5.91
C GLN A 141 -7.25 -10.27 7.14
N ARG A 142 -8.52 -10.40 7.54
CA ARG A 142 -9.03 -9.78 8.76
C ARG A 142 -8.31 -10.28 10.02
N PHE A 143 -8.03 -11.57 10.10
CA PHE A 143 -7.24 -12.14 11.19
C PHE A 143 -5.81 -11.57 11.22
N GLY A 144 -5.17 -11.40 10.06
CA GLY A 144 -3.88 -10.73 9.93
C GLY A 144 -3.88 -9.31 10.48
N ILE A 145 -4.97 -8.56 10.25
CA ILE A 145 -5.17 -7.24 10.88
C ILE A 145 -5.27 -7.37 12.41
N ALA A 146 -6.03 -8.34 12.93
CA ALA A 146 -6.13 -8.55 14.38
C ALA A 146 -4.75 -8.82 15.01
N GLN A 147 -3.90 -9.62 14.35
CA GLN A 147 -2.51 -9.84 14.78
C GLN A 147 -1.68 -8.56 14.77
N ALA A 148 -1.76 -7.80 13.68
CA ALA A 148 -1.01 -6.56 13.53
C ALA A 148 -1.43 -5.49 14.54
N LEU A 149 -2.70 -5.49 14.97
CA LEU A 149 -3.26 -4.56 15.95
C LEU A 149 -2.93 -4.89 17.41
N LEU A 150 -2.38 -6.07 17.70
CA LEU A 150 -1.98 -6.44 19.07
C LEU A 150 -1.02 -5.40 19.65
N GLY A 151 -1.33 -4.92 20.86
CA GLY A 151 -0.55 -3.90 21.54
C GLY A 151 -0.84 -2.46 21.10
N SER A 152 -1.90 -2.23 20.33
CA SER A 152 -2.34 -0.90 19.89
C SER A 152 -1.22 -0.08 19.20
N PRO A 153 -0.67 -0.59 18.10
CA PRO A 153 0.46 0.04 17.42
C PRO A 153 0.11 1.45 16.94
N LYS A 154 1.13 2.31 16.89
CA LYS A 154 1.04 3.68 16.35
C LYS A 154 1.28 3.73 14.85
N LEU A 155 2.04 2.79 14.32
CA LEU A 155 2.29 2.60 12.90
C LEU A 155 1.79 1.20 12.50
N MET A 156 0.90 1.17 11.52
CA MET A 156 0.47 -0.04 10.82
C MET A 156 1.07 -0.03 9.42
N ILE A 157 1.68 -1.11 9.03
CA ILE A 157 2.19 -1.35 7.68
C ILE A 157 1.39 -2.53 7.11
N VAL A 158 0.78 -2.33 5.94
CA VAL A 158 -0.11 -3.32 5.32
C VAL A 158 0.29 -3.46 3.86
N ASP A 159 0.80 -4.64 3.51
CA ASP A 159 1.38 -4.90 2.18
C ASP A 159 0.39 -5.70 1.31
N GLU A 160 -0.14 -5.07 0.26
CA GLU A 160 -1.07 -5.62 -0.74
C GLU A 160 -2.28 -6.40 -0.16
N PRO A 161 -3.00 -5.85 0.80
CA PRO A 161 -3.96 -6.62 1.59
C PRO A 161 -5.26 -6.98 0.87
N THR A 162 -5.60 -6.30 -0.21
CA THR A 162 -6.86 -6.49 -0.96
C THR A 162 -6.71 -7.43 -2.15
N ALA A 163 -5.48 -7.86 -2.45
CA ALA A 163 -5.19 -8.76 -3.54
C ALA A 163 -5.92 -10.11 -3.34
N GLY A 164 -6.68 -10.54 -4.36
CA GLY A 164 -7.40 -11.81 -4.33
C GLY A 164 -8.67 -11.85 -3.46
N LEU A 165 -9.10 -10.73 -2.90
CA LEU A 165 -10.40 -10.63 -2.24
C LEU A 165 -11.53 -10.46 -3.26
N ASP A 166 -12.69 -11.08 -2.98
CA ASP A 166 -13.90 -10.78 -3.72
C ASP A 166 -14.38 -9.33 -3.44
N PRO A 167 -15.24 -8.74 -4.29
CA PRO A 167 -15.65 -7.35 -4.14
C PRO A 167 -16.30 -7.03 -2.78
N THR A 168 -17.08 -7.94 -2.22
CA THR A 168 -17.75 -7.74 -0.93
C THR A 168 -16.76 -7.73 0.23
N GLU A 169 -15.83 -8.69 0.26
CA GLU A 169 -14.78 -8.75 1.27
C GLU A 169 -13.80 -7.57 1.12
N ARG A 170 -13.52 -7.12 -0.11
CA ARG A 170 -12.69 -5.92 -0.34
C ARG A 170 -13.30 -4.68 0.31
N ILE A 171 -14.59 -4.43 0.09
CA ILE A 171 -15.29 -3.28 0.72
C ILE A 171 -15.28 -3.40 2.25
N ARG A 172 -15.55 -4.58 2.80
CA ARG A 172 -15.50 -4.81 4.26
C ARG A 172 -14.11 -4.55 4.82
N PHE A 173 -13.09 -4.99 4.11
CA PHE A 173 -11.71 -4.80 4.51
C PHE A 173 -11.29 -3.32 4.43
N GLN A 174 -11.69 -2.60 3.38
CA GLN A 174 -11.47 -1.17 3.23
C GLN A 174 -12.11 -0.37 4.37
N ASN A 175 -13.36 -0.67 4.73
CA ASN A 175 -14.04 -0.05 5.87
C ASN A 175 -13.29 -0.29 7.19
N LEU A 176 -12.80 -1.51 7.40
CA LEU A 176 -11.98 -1.83 8.57
C LEU A 176 -10.68 -1.00 8.60
N LEU A 177 -9.97 -0.88 7.48
CA LEU A 177 -8.75 -0.06 7.40
C LEU A 177 -9.06 1.42 7.71
N ALA A 178 -10.15 1.95 7.17
CA ALA A 178 -10.58 3.33 7.44
C ALA A 178 -10.90 3.56 8.93
N GLU A 179 -11.56 2.61 9.59
CA GLU A 179 -11.87 2.67 11.01
C GLU A 179 -10.60 2.67 11.87
N ILE A 180 -9.71 1.71 11.64
CA ILE A 180 -8.50 1.54 12.48
C ILE A 180 -7.45 2.62 12.25
N SER A 181 -7.50 3.36 11.13
CA SER A 181 -6.50 4.39 10.79
C SER A 181 -6.72 5.73 11.51
N ARG A 182 -7.89 5.96 12.14
CA ARG A 182 -8.28 7.27 12.72
C ARG A 182 -7.25 7.84 13.70
N ASP A 183 -6.63 6.99 14.51
CA ASP A 183 -5.71 7.39 15.58
C ASP A 183 -4.26 6.94 15.37
N ARG A 184 -3.91 6.45 14.18
CA ARG A 184 -2.59 5.93 13.87
C ARG A 184 -2.16 6.26 12.45
N VAL A 185 -0.88 6.06 12.16
CA VAL A 185 -0.37 6.05 10.80
C VAL A 185 -0.62 4.67 10.21
N LEU A 186 -1.28 4.60 9.06
CA LEU A 186 -1.45 3.36 8.30
C LEU A 186 -0.80 3.53 6.93
N LEU A 187 0.27 2.79 6.68
CA LEU A 187 0.96 2.75 5.40
C LEU A 187 0.45 1.55 4.61
N LEU A 188 -0.28 1.84 3.53
CA LEU A 188 -0.86 0.85 2.61
C LEU A 188 0.00 0.74 1.36
N SER A 189 0.58 -0.44 1.11
CA SER A 189 1.22 -0.76 -0.18
C SER A 189 0.22 -1.42 -1.09
N THR A 190 0.13 -0.97 -2.33
CA THR A 190 -0.72 -1.59 -3.33
C THR A 190 -0.21 -1.29 -4.75
N HIS A 191 -0.59 -2.13 -5.70
CA HIS A 191 -0.50 -1.85 -7.13
C HIS A 191 -1.86 -1.50 -7.74
N ILE A 192 -2.93 -1.50 -6.93
CA ILE A 192 -4.31 -1.23 -7.32
C ILE A 192 -4.60 0.26 -7.09
N VAL A 193 -4.79 1.01 -8.16
CA VAL A 193 -5.00 2.47 -8.11
C VAL A 193 -6.28 2.83 -7.39
N GLU A 194 -7.32 2.03 -7.56
CA GLU A 194 -8.63 2.21 -6.96
C GLU A 194 -8.58 2.18 -5.42
N ASP A 195 -7.75 1.30 -4.82
CA ASP A 195 -7.59 1.27 -3.36
C ASP A 195 -7.03 2.59 -2.82
N VAL A 196 -6.08 3.19 -3.56
CA VAL A 196 -5.49 4.48 -3.17
C VAL A 196 -6.51 5.61 -3.33
N ALA A 197 -7.27 5.60 -4.43
CA ALA A 197 -8.30 6.61 -4.69
C ALA A 197 -9.39 6.64 -3.61
N GLU A 198 -9.79 5.46 -3.12
CA GLU A 198 -10.90 5.32 -2.16
C GLU A 198 -10.47 5.53 -0.71
N LEU A 199 -9.24 5.10 -0.34
CA LEU A 199 -8.83 5.02 1.06
C LEU A 199 -7.84 6.09 1.48
N CYS A 200 -6.99 6.58 0.57
CA CYS A 200 -5.81 7.32 0.96
C CYS A 200 -6.02 8.83 0.86
N SER A 201 -5.76 9.55 1.95
CA SER A 201 -5.75 11.03 1.94
C SER A 201 -4.47 11.60 1.31
N ARG A 202 -3.37 10.84 1.39
CA ARG A 202 -2.08 11.15 0.76
C ARG A 202 -1.45 9.90 0.19
N MET A 203 -0.63 10.05 -0.84
CA MET A 203 0.03 8.94 -1.51
C MET A 203 1.42 9.31 -2.03
N ALA A 204 2.19 8.28 -2.32
CA ALA A 204 3.41 8.39 -3.13
C ALA A 204 3.42 7.31 -4.21
N ILE A 205 3.95 7.63 -5.38
CA ILE A 205 4.22 6.66 -6.45
C ILE A 205 5.71 6.34 -6.43
N LEU A 206 6.00 5.06 -6.20
CA LEU A 206 7.34 4.50 -6.18
C LEU A 206 7.64 3.82 -7.51
N GLN A 207 8.80 4.14 -8.11
CA GLN A 207 9.28 3.52 -9.33
C GLN A 207 10.80 3.33 -9.25
N LYS A 208 11.28 2.11 -9.50
CA LYS A 208 12.71 1.78 -9.53
C LYS A 208 13.51 2.31 -8.32
N GLY A 209 12.90 2.22 -7.15
CA GLY A 209 13.49 2.63 -5.89
C GLY A 209 13.40 4.13 -5.59
N GLN A 210 12.70 4.92 -6.38
CA GLN A 210 12.57 6.38 -6.18
C GLN A 210 11.09 6.79 -6.10
N ILE A 211 10.80 7.83 -5.31
CA ILE A 211 9.51 8.48 -5.31
C ILE A 211 9.44 9.43 -6.52
N VAL A 212 8.53 9.13 -7.45
CA VAL A 212 8.37 9.93 -8.68
C VAL A 212 7.23 10.94 -8.58
N ARG A 213 6.28 10.72 -7.67
CA ARG A 213 5.16 11.62 -7.33
C ARG A 213 4.74 11.41 -5.89
N GLN A 214 4.32 12.48 -5.21
CA GLN A 214 3.68 12.41 -3.91
C GLN A 214 2.72 13.59 -3.73
N GLY A 215 1.63 13.39 -2.98
CA GLY A 215 0.64 14.41 -2.71
C GLY A 215 -0.71 13.83 -2.30
N SER A 216 -1.73 14.66 -2.24
CA SER A 216 -3.12 14.21 -2.17
C SER A 216 -3.54 13.61 -3.53
N PRO A 217 -4.25 12.46 -3.59
CA PRO A 217 -4.78 11.93 -4.83
C PRO A 217 -5.57 12.98 -5.63
N LEU A 218 -6.41 13.78 -4.98
CA LEU A 218 -7.21 14.82 -5.63
C LEU A 218 -6.34 15.92 -6.26
N GLU A 219 -5.37 16.47 -5.52
CA GLU A 219 -4.44 17.48 -6.03
C GLU A 219 -3.63 16.97 -7.23
N LEU A 220 -3.21 15.71 -7.18
CA LEU A 220 -2.46 15.10 -8.27
C LEU A 220 -3.30 14.90 -9.54
N VAL A 221 -4.59 14.56 -9.38
CA VAL A 221 -5.56 14.47 -10.48
C VAL A 221 -5.84 15.86 -11.05
N ASP A 222 -6.11 16.85 -10.19
CA ASP A 222 -6.39 18.22 -10.61
C ASP A 222 -5.23 18.85 -11.40
N ALA A 223 -3.99 18.51 -11.05
CA ALA A 223 -2.81 18.96 -11.78
C ALA A 223 -2.72 18.44 -13.23
N LEU A 224 -3.54 17.46 -13.61
CA LEU A 224 -3.62 16.93 -14.98
C LEU A 224 -4.82 17.49 -15.76
N GLN A 225 -5.60 18.41 -15.20
CA GLN A 225 -6.74 19.01 -15.89
C GLN A 225 -6.32 19.64 -17.22
N GLY A 226 -7.06 19.30 -18.28
CA GLY A 226 -6.80 19.80 -19.63
C GLY A 226 -5.59 19.17 -20.34
N GLN A 227 -4.89 18.21 -19.71
CA GLN A 227 -3.71 17.55 -20.29
C GLN A 227 -3.98 16.09 -20.70
N ILE A 228 -5.18 15.57 -20.43
CA ILE A 228 -5.56 14.20 -20.78
C ILE A 228 -6.52 14.22 -21.95
N TRP A 229 -6.21 13.41 -22.93
CA TRP A 229 -6.96 13.35 -24.20
C TRP A 229 -7.30 11.89 -24.50
N THR A 230 -8.47 11.67 -25.07
CA THR A 230 -8.95 10.33 -25.44
C THR A 230 -9.42 10.30 -26.88
N LYS A 231 -9.25 9.13 -27.52
CA LYS A 231 -9.71 8.86 -28.88
C LYS A 231 -10.16 7.41 -28.99
N TRP A 232 -11.23 7.19 -29.73
CA TRP A 232 -11.64 5.85 -30.11
C TRP A 232 -11.06 5.52 -31.48
N VAL A 233 -10.41 4.38 -31.59
CA VAL A 233 -9.82 3.89 -32.84
C VAL A 233 -10.26 2.45 -33.10
N ASN A 234 -10.12 1.99 -34.35
CA ASN A 234 -10.38 0.59 -34.67
C ASN A 234 -9.37 -0.31 -33.95
N ALA A 235 -9.78 -1.54 -33.66
CA ALA A 235 -8.94 -2.51 -32.94
C ALA A 235 -7.58 -2.77 -33.63
N SER A 236 -7.57 -2.71 -34.96
CA SER A 236 -6.40 -2.93 -35.81
C SER A 236 -5.56 -1.67 -36.09
N THR A 237 -5.97 -0.50 -35.55
CA THR A 237 -5.22 0.74 -35.80
C THR A 237 -3.91 0.72 -35.01
N ASP A 238 -2.81 0.95 -35.69
CA ASP A 238 -1.51 1.12 -35.04
C ASP A 238 -1.49 2.41 -34.23
N ILE A 239 -0.88 2.35 -33.05
CA ILE A 239 -0.73 3.49 -32.15
C ILE A 239 0.51 4.27 -32.64
N ASP A 240 0.35 5.56 -32.92
CA ASP A 240 1.47 6.42 -33.30
C ASP A 240 2.51 6.45 -32.16
N PRO A 241 3.78 6.09 -32.44
CA PRO A 241 4.86 6.14 -31.45
C PRO A 241 5.14 7.56 -30.92
N GLY A 242 4.72 8.60 -31.65
CA GLY A 242 4.83 10.01 -31.22
C GLY A 242 3.88 10.38 -30.06
N TRP A 243 2.81 9.63 -29.85
CA TRP A 243 1.89 9.89 -28.78
C TRP A 243 2.47 9.47 -27.42
N ARG A 244 2.34 10.32 -26.42
CA ARG A 244 2.65 9.94 -25.03
C ARG A 244 1.50 9.11 -24.46
N LEU A 245 1.48 7.84 -24.84
CA LEU A 245 0.43 6.89 -24.49
C LEU A 245 0.39 6.66 -22.97
N ILE A 246 -0.74 6.95 -22.34
CA ILE A 246 -1.04 6.61 -20.95
C ILE A 246 -1.55 5.18 -20.90
N ILE A 247 -2.64 4.91 -21.62
CA ILE A 247 -3.31 3.62 -21.61
C ILE A 247 -4.03 3.35 -22.93
N SER A 248 -4.04 2.09 -23.33
CA SER A 248 -4.86 1.60 -24.44
C SER A 248 -5.70 0.43 -23.94
N ARG A 249 -7.02 0.53 -24.08
CA ARG A 249 -7.96 -0.49 -23.62
C ARG A 249 -8.90 -0.92 -24.73
N MET A 250 -9.15 -2.23 -24.84
CA MET A 250 -10.24 -2.75 -25.65
C MET A 250 -11.55 -2.68 -24.87
N VAL A 251 -12.52 -1.95 -25.37
CA VAL A 251 -13.85 -1.80 -24.77
C VAL A 251 -14.89 -2.10 -25.84
N ARG A 252 -15.67 -3.16 -25.67
CA ARG A 252 -16.77 -3.56 -26.58
C ARG A 252 -16.36 -3.61 -28.05
N GLY A 253 -15.14 -4.13 -28.33
CA GLY A 253 -14.65 -4.30 -29.70
C GLY A 253 -13.99 -3.07 -30.34
N GLN A 254 -14.01 -1.94 -29.67
CA GLN A 254 -13.28 -0.73 -30.08
C GLN A 254 -12.09 -0.51 -29.13
N ARG A 255 -11.05 0.17 -29.61
CA ARG A 255 -9.89 0.53 -28.82
C ARG A 255 -10.03 1.98 -28.34
N SER A 256 -10.06 2.18 -27.03
CA SER A 256 -9.92 3.50 -26.40
C SER A 256 -8.45 3.78 -26.14
N VAL A 257 -7.94 4.91 -26.65
CA VAL A 257 -6.56 5.37 -26.45
C VAL A 257 -6.61 6.64 -25.61
N ARG A 258 -5.84 6.67 -24.51
CA ARG A 258 -5.63 7.88 -23.68
C ARG A 258 -4.17 8.29 -23.78
N ILE A 259 -3.95 9.59 -24.00
CA ILE A 259 -2.61 10.18 -24.10
C ILE A 259 -2.48 11.38 -23.17
N TRP A 260 -1.24 11.71 -22.83
CA TRP A 260 -0.90 12.94 -22.15
C TRP A 260 -0.33 13.96 -23.15
N SER A 261 -0.91 15.17 -23.19
CA SER A 261 -0.41 16.29 -23.98
C SER A 261 -0.77 17.60 -23.30
N GLU A 262 0.19 18.54 -23.24
CA GLU A 262 -0.04 19.88 -22.69
C GLU A 262 -0.92 20.74 -23.61
N THR A 263 -0.94 20.43 -24.89
CA THR A 263 -1.71 21.13 -25.91
C THR A 263 -2.66 20.18 -26.63
N ASP A 264 -3.64 20.71 -27.34
CA ASP A 264 -4.52 19.90 -28.17
C ASP A 264 -3.70 19.09 -29.19
N PRO A 265 -3.74 17.76 -29.14
CA PRO A 265 -3.00 16.92 -30.06
C PRO A 265 -3.62 16.87 -31.45
N GLY A 266 -4.82 17.44 -31.65
CA GLY A 266 -5.55 17.34 -32.91
C GLY A 266 -6.04 15.93 -33.21
N GLU A 267 -6.11 15.56 -34.50
CA GLU A 267 -6.39 14.20 -34.98
C GLU A 267 -7.66 13.54 -34.42
N GLY A 268 -8.64 14.32 -33.98
CA GLY A 268 -9.89 13.82 -33.43
C GLY A 268 -9.78 13.29 -31.97
N PHE A 269 -8.77 13.73 -31.24
CA PHE A 269 -8.74 13.57 -29.79
C PHE A 269 -9.71 14.55 -29.09
N GLU A 270 -10.37 14.05 -28.06
CA GLU A 270 -11.26 14.84 -27.21
C GLU A 270 -10.68 14.97 -25.80
N LYS A 271 -10.92 16.10 -25.14
CA LYS A 271 -10.51 16.28 -23.75
C LYS A 271 -11.19 15.25 -22.86
N ALA A 272 -10.41 14.60 -22.01
CA ALA A 272 -10.90 13.66 -21.02
C ALA A 272 -10.74 14.22 -19.62
N ILE A 273 -11.67 13.87 -18.72
CA ILE A 273 -11.55 14.16 -17.30
C ILE A 273 -10.45 13.23 -16.76
N PRO A 274 -9.39 13.77 -16.12
CA PRO A 274 -8.33 12.96 -15.53
C PRO A 274 -8.84 12.11 -14.36
N ASP A 275 -8.22 10.96 -14.18
CA ASP A 275 -8.39 10.11 -13.01
C ASP A 275 -7.02 9.73 -12.39
N LEU A 276 -7.03 8.98 -11.29
CA LEU A 276 -5.80 8.58 -10.62
C LEU A 276 -4.96 7.59 -11.45
N ASN A 277 -5.57 6.83 -12.38
CA ASN A 277 -4.82 6.01 -13.32
C ASN A 277 -3.97 6.87 -14.25
N ASP A 278 -4.51 8.03 -14.70
CA ASP A 278 -3.74 8.96 -15.53
C ASP A 278 -2.53 9.51 -14.77
N VAL A 279 -2.70 9.85 -13.48
CA VAL A 279 -1.57 10.26 -12.61
C VAL A 279 -0.53 9.15 -12.51
N TYR A 280 -0.97 7.93 -12.27
CA TYR A 280 -0.08 6.77 -12.14
C TYR A 280 0.73 6.53 -13.40
N PHE A 281 0.05 6.38 -14.53
CA PHE A 281 0.74 6.07 -15.80
C PHE A 281 1.58 7.25 -16.31
N THR A 282 1.14 8.50 -16.17
CA THR A 282 1.97 9.67 -16.53
C THR A 282 3.22 9.80 -15.67
N ALA A 283 3.15 9.44 -14.39
CA ALA A 283 4.32 9.39 -13.54
C ALA A 283 5.35 8.36 -14.03
N LEU A 284 4.87 7.21 -14.52
CA LEU A 284 5.74 6.17 -15.09
C LEU A 284 6.36 6.56 -16.43
N LEU A 285 5.68 7.38 -17.24
CA LEU A 285 6.17 7.85 -18.55
C LEU A 285 7.32 8.86 -18.43
N LYS A 286 7.32 9.72 -17.41
CA LYS A 286 8.33 10.77 -17.21
C LYS A 286 9.70 10.25 -16.76
N THR A 287 9.85 8.96 -16.52
CA THR A 287 11.16 8.37 -16.21
C THR A 287 11.96 8.17 -17.51
N PRO A 288 13.23 8.63 -17.59
CA PRO A 288 14.04 8.57 -18.82
C PRO A 288 14.06 7.19 -19.45
N ALA A 289 14.02 7.15 -20.79
CA ALA A 289 13.89 5.93 -21.59
C ALA A 289 15.04 4.91 -21.42
N ALA A 290 16.18 5.28 -20.82
CA ALA A 290 17.28 4.38 -20.45
C ALA A 290 16.88 3.25 -19.47
N MET A 291 15.61 3.22 -19.02
CA MET A 291 15.08 2.26 -18.08
C MET A 291 13.87 1.44 -18.60
N ARG A 292 13.58 1.51 -19.91
CA ARG A 292 12.56 0.64 -20.53
C ARG A 292 13.24 -0.64 -21.02
N VAL A 293 13.33 -1.66 -20.19
CA VAL A 293 13.61 -3.06 -20.57
C VAL A 293 12.61 -3.93 -19.83
#